data_7797bda229a6852d60e59dac91af1718
#
_entry.id   7797bda229a6852d60e59dac91af1718
#
_cell.length_a   1.000
_cell.length_b   1.000
_cell.length_c   1.000
_cell.angle_alpha   90.00
_cell.angle_beta   90.00
_cell.angle_gamma   90.00
#
_symmetry.space_group_name_H-M   'P 1'
#
loop_
_entity.id
_entity.type
_entity.pdbx_description
1 polymer ?
#
loop_
_entity_poly.entity_id
_entity_poly.type
_entity_poly.pdbx_seq_one_letter_code
_entity_poly.pdbx_strand_id
1 'polypeptide(L)'
;MRRLIGDARWERLPSRTRAERIAEGPVLVEELSNLRTGAPWQADAIDVPVLTVAGSRGRDHHRAGVRTIAGWIRGAETTELDGAHHFGPNSHPSEVAALWRDFVARRG
;
A
#
# COMPACT_ATOMS: atom_id res chain seq x y z
N MET A 1 7.27 -13.53 1.05
CA MET A 1 6.21 -13.55 0.01
C MET A 1 5.25 -14.72 0.15
N ARG A 2 5.76 -15.93 0.23
CA ARG A 2 4.92 -17.14 0.34
C ARG A 2 3.88 -17.07 1.47
N ARG A 3 4.28 -16.60 2.66
CA ARG A 3 3.38 -16.43 3.82
C ARG A 3 2.27 -15.42 3.59
N LEU A 4 2.51 -14.43 2.73
CA LEU A 4 1.55 -13.36 2.46
C LEU A 4 0.46 -13.79 1.47
N ILE A 5 0.81 -14.60 0.48
CA ILE A 5 -0.11 -14.98 -0.59
C ILE A 5 -0.65 -16.40 -0.47
N GLY A 6 -0.10 -17.19 0.48
CA GLY A 6 -0.46 -18.58 0.69
C GLY A 6 0.23 -19.55 -0.28
N ASP A 7 0.29 -20.81 0.13
CA ASP A 7 1.02 -21.85 -0.61
C ASP A 7 0.44 -22.07 -2.02
N ALA A 8 -0.87 -22.13 -2.14
CA ALA A 8 -1.51 -22.40 -3.44
C ALA A 8 -1.20 -21.34 -4.49
N ARG A 9 -1.19 -20.06 -4.08
CA ARG A 9 -0.84 -18.95 -4.99
C ARG A 9 0.65 -18.98 -5.30
N TRP A 10 1.49 -19.26 -4.31
CA TRP A 10 2.93 -19.36 -4.49
C TRP A 10 3.29 -20.42 -5.53
N GLU A 11 2.69 -21.61 -5.43
CA GLU A 11 2.96 -22.70 -6.35
C GLU A 11 2.49 -22.41 -7.78
N ARG A 12 1.51 -21.52 -7.96
CA ARG A 12 1.03 -21.11 -9.28
C ARG A 12 1.88 -20.04 -9.95
N LEU A 13 2.81 -19.41 -9.22
CA LEU A 13 3.71 -18.44 -9.82
C LEU A 13 4.69 -19.12 -10.78
N PRO A 14 5.07 -18.45 -11.90
CA PRO A 14 6.14 -18.94 -12.75
C PRO A 14 7.42 -19.17 -11.94
N SER A 15 8.18 -20.19 -12.28
CA SER A 15 9.42 -20.52 -11.54
C SER A 15 10.43 -19.38 -11.51
N ARG A 16 10.51 -18.61 -12.59
CA ARG A 16 11.36 -17.41 -12.64
C ARG A 16 10.92 -16.38 -11.60
N THR A 17 9.63 -16.12 -11.51
CA THR A 17 9.07 -15.19 -10.52
C THR A 17 9.35 -15.64 -9.10
N ARG A 18 9.18 -16.94 -8.81
CA ARG A 18 9.51 -17.48 -7.49
C ARG A 18 10.99 -17.30 -7.15
N ALA A 19 11.88 -17.58 -8.11
CA ALA A 19 13.31 -17.39 -7.91
C ALA A 19 13.66 -15.94 -7.62
N GLU A 20 13.07 -15.00 -8.35
CA GLU A 20 13.24 -13.55 -8.13
C GLU A 20 12.77 -13.14 -6.73
N ARG A 21 11.60 -13.61 -6.30
CA ARG A 21 11.07 -13.30 -4.94
C ARG A 21 11.97 -13.88 -3.84
N ILE A 22 12.51 -15.08 -4.04
CA ILE A 22 13.45 -15.67 -3.08
C ILE A 22 14.74 -14.84 -3.00
N ALA A 23 15.28 -14.41 -4.14
CA ALA A 23 16.51 -13.61 -4.18
C ALA A 23 16.33 -12.24 -3.51
N GLU A 24 15.12 -11.68 -3.55
CA GLU A 24 14.79 -10.39 -2.93
C GLU A 24 14.55 -10.51 -1.41
N GLY A 25 14.35 -11.71 -0.89
CA GLY A 25 14.02 -11.93 0.52
C GLY A 25 14.92 -11.23 1.53
N PRO A 26 16.25 -11.34 1.43
CA PRO A 26 17.15 -10.66 2.36
C PRO A 26 16.99 -9.15 2.40
N VAL A 27 16.81 -8.51 1.24
CA VAL A 27 16.57 -7.06 1.14
C VAL A 27 15.25 -6.69 1.82
N LEU A 28 14.20 -7.46 1.58
CA LEU A 28 12.89 -7.24 2.20
C LEU A 28 12.96 -7.34 3.73
N VAL A 29 13.68 -8.33 4.25
CA VAL A 29 13.88 -8.49 5.70
C VAL A 29 14.59 -7.28 6.28
N GLU A 30 15.63 -6.81 5.63
CA GLU A 30 16.38 -5.62 6.08
C GLU A 30 15.49 -4.38 6.10
N GLU A 31 14.73 -4.13 5.03
CA GLU A 31 13.80 -3.00 4.96
C GLU A 31 12.74 -3.05 6.06
N LEU A 32 12.14 -4.20 6.29
CA LEU A 32 11.13 -4.36 7.35
C LEU A 32 11.73 -4.17 8.74
N SER A 33 12.97 -4.62 8.95
CA SER A 33 13.67 -4.41 10.22
C SER A 33 13.91 -2.92 10.46
N ASN A 34 14.34 -2.19 9.46
CA ASN A 34 14.56 -0.74 9.54
C ASN A 34 13.27 0.01 9.88
N LEU A 35 12.14 -0.39 9.29
CA LEU A 35 10.83 0.20 9.59
C LEU A 35 10.40 -0.04 11.04
N ARG A 36 10.81 -1.15 11.64
CA ARG A 36 10.47 -1.47 13.05
C ARG A 36 11.33 -0.74 14.05
N THR A 37 12.56 -0.39 13.67
CA THR A 37 13.56 0.19 14.59
C THR A 37 13.60 1.70 14.57
N GLY A 38 12.90 2.35 13.63
CA GLY A 38 12.87 3.81 13.56
C GLY A 38 11.73 4.32 12.68
N ALA A 39 11.39 5.58 12.85
CA ALA A 39 10.45 6.27 11.98
C ALA A 39 11.21 6.71 10.72
N PRO A 40 10.93 6.13 9.53
CA PRO A 40 11.68 6.43 8.31
C PRO A 40 11.31 7.78 7.69
N TRP A 41 10.29 8.44 8.23
CA TRP A 41 9.76 9.69 7.70
C TRP A 41 9.13 10.52 8.81
N GLN A 42 8.89 11.80 8.52
CA GLN A 42 8.22 12.73 9.43
C GLN A 42 7.01 13.34 8.72
N ALA A 43 5.84 13.24 9.35
CA ALA A 43 4.59 13.71 8.77
C ALA A 43 4.58 15.22 8.54
N ASP A 44 5.19 16.00 9.43
CA ASP A 44 5.25 17.45 9.34
C ASP A 44 6.21 17.95 8.25
N ALA A 45 7.06 17.08 7.72
CA ALA A 45 7.91 17.40 6.57
C ALA A 45 7.20 17.24 5.23
N ILE A 46 5.99 16.67 5.22
CA ILE A 46 5.20 16.50 4.00
C ILE A 46 4.34 17.75 3.79
N ASP A 47 4.65 18.50 2.75
CA ASP A 47 4.00 19.77 2.44
C ASP A 47 3.27 19.75 1.08
N VAL A 48 3.14 18.60 0.48
CA VAL A 48 2.40 18.38 -0.77
C VAL A 48 1.02 17.80 -0.49
N PRO A 49 0.06 17.95 -1.42
CA PRO A 49 -1.24 17.30 -1.29
C PRO A 49 -1.08 15.78 -1.21
N VAL A 50 -1.82 15.16 -0.30
CA VAL A 50 -1.77 13.72 -0.07
C VAL A 50 -3.18 13.14 -0.09
N LEU A 51 -3.37 12.05 -0.80
CA LEU A 51 -4.57 11.23 -0.76
C LEU A 51 -4.21 9.85 -0.24
N THR A 52 -4.86 9.44 0.84
CA THR A 52 -4.73 8.07 1.36
C THR A 52 -5.96 7.26 0.96
N VAL A 53 -5.76 6.03 0.54
CA VAL A 53 -6.82 5.16 0.04
C VAL A 53 -6.77 3.82 0.74
N ALA A 54 -7.90 3.38 1.26
CA ALA A 54 -8.05 2.03 1.80
C ALA A 54 -9.08 1.27 0.97
N GLY A 55 -8.88 -0.03 0.81
CA GLY A 55 -9.92 -0.89 0.25
C GLY A 55 -11.03 -1.12 1.27
N SER A 56 -12.30 -1.03 0.84
CA SER A 56 -13.43 -1.21 1.75
C SER A 56 -13.50 -2.62 2.35
N ARG A 57 -12.90 -3.60 1.67
CA ARG A 57 -12.77 -4.99 2.14
C ARG A 57 -11.41 -5.31 2.74
N GLY A 58 -10.56 -4.30 2.93
CA GLY A 58 -9.28 -4.46 3.60
C GLY A 58 -9.46 -4.82 5.07
N ARG A 59 -8.43 -5.40 5.66
CA ARG A 59 -8.43 -5.71 7.08
C ARG A 59 -8.50 -4.43 7.91
N ASP A 60 -9.06 -4.54 9.12
CA ASP A 60 -9.27 -3.39 10.01
C ASP A 60 -7.99 -2.59 10.26
N HIS A 61 -6.85 -3.26 10.47
CA HIS A 61 -5.60 -2.58 10.73
C HIS A 61 -5.08 -1.77 9.53
N HIS A 62 -5.32 -2.21 8.29
CA HIS A 62 -4.99 -1.44 7.10
C HIS A 62 -5.88 -0.21 6.97
N ARG A 63 -7.18 -0.36 7.20
CA ARG A 63 -8.14 0.73 7.13
C ARG A 63 -7.89 1.77 8.24
N ALA A 64 -7.62 1.31 9.45
CA ALA A 64 -7.28 2.18 10.56
C ALA A 64 -5.93 2.89 10.33
N GLY A 65 -4.93 2.18 9.79
CA GLY A 65 -3.62 2.74 9.48
C GLY A 65 -3.69 3.88 8.47
N VAL A 66 -4.50 3.74 7.43
CA VAL A 66 -4.73 4.78 6.42
C VAL A 66 -5.29 6.05 7.06
N ARG A 67 -6.28 5.92 7.95
CA ARG A 67 -6.87 7.06 8.67
C ARG A 67 -5.87 7.71 9.61
N THR A 68 -5.09 6.91 10.32
CA THR A 68 -4.07 7.40 11.24
C THR A 68 -3.02 8.23 10.51
N ILE A 69 -2.49 7.73 9.41
CA ILE A 69 -1.51 8.44 8.59
C ILE A 69 -2.10 9.75 8.05
N ALA A 70 -3.33 9.72 7.56
CA ALA A 70 -4.01 10.92 7.08
C ALA A 70 -4.16 11.97 8.18
N GLY A 71 -4.40 11.54 9.41
CA GLY A 71 -4.49 12.44 10.57
C GLY A 71 -3.16 13.11 10.93
N TRP A 72 -2.03 12.50 10.59
CA TRP A 72 -0.70 13.06 10.84
C TRP A 72 -0.26 14.09 9.80
N ILE A 73 -0.81 14.03 8.59
CA ILE A 73 -0.38 14.85 7.47
C ILE A 73 -1.38 16.00 7.27
N ARG A 74 -0.89 17.23 7.30
CA ARG A 74 -1.74 18.42 7.14
C ARG A 74 -2.48 18.39 5.81
N GLY A 75 -3.80 18.50 5.87
CA GLY A 75 -4.64 18.59 4.68
C GLY A 75 -4.77 17.31 3.89
N ALA A 76 -4.33 16.17 4.43
CA ALA A 76 -4.49 14.89 3.75
C ALA A 76 -5.97 14.52 3.63
N GLU A 77 -6.31 13.99 2.47
CA GLU A 77 -7.64 13.43 2.20
C GLU A 77 -7.60 11.92 2.37
N THR A 78 -8.73 11.34 2.74
CA THR A 78 -8.89 9.89 2.88
C THR A 78 -10.12 9.45 2.10
N THR A 79 -10.00 8.36 1.35
CA THR A 79 -11.13 7.74 0.66
C THR A 79 -11.03 6.22 0.75
N GLU A 80 -12.14 5.56 0.42
CA GLU A 80 -12.16 4.10 0.31
C GLU A 80 -12.38 3.69 -1.14
N LEU A 81 -11.69 2.61 -1.55
CA LEU A 81 -11.91 1.95 -2.84
C LEU A 81 -12.90 0.82 -2.62
N ASP A 82 -14.12 1.01 -3.11
CA ASP A 82 -15.22 0.07 -2.88
C ASP A 82 -14.94 -1.31 -3.47
N GLY A 83 -15.18 -2.33 -2.66
CA GLY A 83 -14.99 -3.73 -3.05
C GLY A 83 -13.55 -4.22 -3.09
N ALA A 84 -12.57 -3.37 -2.84
CA ALA A 84 -11.16 -3.74 -2.90
C ALA A 84 -10.61 -4.17 -1.55
N HIS A 85 -9.65 -5.08 -1.59
CA HIS A 85 -8.78 -5.43 -0.47
C HIS A 85 -7.53 -4.55 -0.47
N HIS A 86 -6.52 -4.89 0.32
CA HIS A 86 -5.28 -4.11 0.44
C HIS A 86 -4.52 -3.95 -0.89
N PHE A 87 -4.58 -4.94 -1.77
CA PHE A 87 -3.92 -4.89 -3.09
C PHE A 87 -4.81 -4.27 -4.17
N GLY A 88 -5.51 -3.18 -3.84
CA GLY A 88 -6.40 -2.47 -4.76
C GLY A 88 -5.79 -2.11 -6.11
N PRO A 89 -4.54 -1.59 -6.20
CA PRO A 89 -3.92 -1.28 -7.49
C PRO A 89 -3.80 -2.49 -8.42
N ASN A 90 -3.67 -3.69 -7.86
CA ASN A 90 -3.58 -4.92 -8.64
C ASN A 90 -4.94 -5.48 -9.04
N SER A 91 -5.95 -5.35 -8.17
CA SER A 91 -7.29 -5.91 -8.39
C SER A 91 -8.25 -4.95 -9.06
N HIS A 92 -8.08 -3.64 -8.82
CA HIS A 92 -8.97 -2.57 -9.28
C HIS A 92 -8.16 -1.44 -9.94
N PRO A 93 -7.34 -1.74 -10.98
CA PRO A 93 -6.43 -0.75 -11.55
C PRO A 93 -7.15 0.44 -12.21
N SER A 94 -8.28 0.21 -12.84
CA SER A 94 -9.05 1.29 -13.49
C SER A 94 -9.60 2.27 -12.47
N GLU A 95 -10.13 1.77 -11.36
CA GLU A 95 -10.71 2.58 -10.29
C GLU A 95 -9.61 3.37 -9.56
N VAL A 96 -8.45 2.76 -9.32
CA VAL A 96 -7.31 3.45 -8.73
C VAL A 96 -6.80 4.55 -9.66
N ALA A 97 -6.69 4.29 -10.95
CA ALA A 97 -6.29 5.28 -11.93
C ALA A 97 -7.27 6.46 -11.98
N ALA A 98 -8.57 6.18 -11.88
CA ALA A 98 -9.60 7.22 -11.86
C ALA A 98 -9.49 8.10 -10.59
N LEU A 99 -9.28 7.50 -9.43
CA LEU A 99 -9.05 8.23 -8.19
C LEU A 99 -7.82 9.13 -8.29
N TRP A 100 -6.75 8.62 -8.85
CA TRP A 100 -5.51 9.36 -9.00
C TRP A 100 -5.66 10.54 -9.94
N ARG A 101 -6.29 10.34 -11.10
CA ARG A 101 -6.56 11.41 -12.06
C ARG A 101 -7.44 12.51 -11.47
N ASP A 102 -8.49 12.12 -10.77
CA ASP A 102 -9.39 13.06 -10.11
C ASP A 102 -8.68 13.88 -9.05
N PHE A 103 -7.87 13.23 -8.22
CA PHE A 103 -7.11 13.92 -7.18
C PHE A 103 -6.11 14.92 -7.78
N VAL A 104 -5.34 14.51 -8.80
CA VAL A 104 -4.37 15.39 -9.46
C VAL A 104 -5.08 16.58 -10.12
N ALA A 105 -6.22 16.35 -10.79
CA ALA A 105 -6.98 17.42 -11.43
C ALA A 105 -7.52 18.44 -10.43
N ARG A 106 -7.99 17.99 -9.26
CA ARG A 106 -8.49 18.89 -8.21
C ARG A 106 -7.37 19.69 -7.53
N ARG A 107 -6.16 19.17 -7.51
CA ARG A 107 -5.01 19.77 -6.80
C ARG A 107 -4.00 20.45 -7.72
N GLY A 108 -4.08 20.14 -8.99
CA GLY A 108 -3.24 20.74 -10.01
C GLY A 108 -3.86 21.98 -10.59
#